data_2e4cd8da73980e0eeecfeef99ec1d138
#
_entry.id   2e4cd8da73980e0eeecfeef99ec1d138
#
_cell.length_a   1.000
_cell.length_b   1.000
_cell.length_c   1.000
_cell.angle_alpha   90.00
_cell.angle_beta   90.00
_cell.angle_gamma   90.00
#
_symmetry.space_group_name_H-M   'P 1'
#
loop_
_entity.id
_entity.type
_entity.pdbx_description
1 polymer ?
#
loop_
_entity_poly.entity_id
_entity_poly.type
_entity_poly.pdbx_seq_one_letter_code
_entity_poly.pdbx_strand_id
1 'polypeptide(L)'
;MKSTAKATEKRSRTVVVLAIAVALMLLGSIFAQMFNTSFYKVKVSRISFDTDTGTLSGLLYLPKGVDASNPHPTIVTTHGYLNSAEMQDETAIEMSRRGYVVLALDMYDHGHSH
;
A
#
# COMPACT_ATOMS: atom_id res chain seq x y z
N MET A 1 -33.71 11.35 -38.28
CA MET A 1 -32.24 11.50 -38.43
C MET A 1 -31.56 12.35 -37.32
N LYS A 2 -32.15 13.47 -36.84
CA LYS A 2 -31.54 14.30 -35.77
C LYS A 2 -31.41 13.58 -34.37
N SER A 3 -32.30 12.62 -34.06
CA SER A 3 -32.30 11.89 -32.76
C SER A 3 -31.15 10.92 -32.60
N THR A 4 -30.79 10.17 -33.62
CA THR A 4 -29.71 9.20 -33.62
C THR A 4 -28.32 9.86 -33.51
N ALA A 5 -28.11 10.96 -34.20
CA ALA A 5 -26.86 11.72 -34.12
C ALA A 5 -26.60 12.28 -32.72
N LYS A 6 -27.65 12.79 -32.06
CA LYS A 6 -27.56 13.34 -30.68
C LYS A 6 -27.29 12.24 -29.65
N ALA A 7 -27.84 11.03 -29.83
CA ALA A 7 -27.57 9.88 -28.98
C ALA A 7 -26.11 9.36 -29.12
N THR A 8 -25.60 9.34 -30.37
CA THR A 8 -24.21 8.92 -30.65
C THR A 8 -23.20 9.92 -30.06
N GLU A 9 -23.46 11.23 -30.18
CA GLU A 9 -22.62 12.27 -29.59
C GLU A 9 -22.58 12.19 -28.05
N LYS A 10 -23.73 11.98 -27.42
CA LYS A 10 -23.82 11.79 -25.96
C LYS A 10 -23.06 10.56 -25.51
N ARG A 11 -23.17 9.44 -26.23
CA ARG A 11 -22.44 8.20 -25.95
C ARG A 11 -20.92 8.40 -26.08
N SER A 12 -20.48 9.11 -27.11
CA SER A 12 -19.06 9.43 -27.33
C SER A 12 -18.50 10.28 -26.18
N ARG A 13 -19.20 11.31 -25.74
CA ARG A 13 -18.80 12.15 -24.59
C ARG A 13 -18.70 11.34 -23.29
N THR A 14 -19.65 10.44 -23.03
CA THR A 14 -19.63 9.59 -21.84
C THR A 14 -18.42 8.67 -21.86
N VAL A 15 -18.07 8.06 -22.99
CA VAL A 15 -16.89 7.21 -23.13
C VAL A 15 -15.60 7.99 -22.88
N VAL A 16 -15.50 9.22 -23.44
CA VAL A 16 -14.33 10.09 -23.21
C VAL A 16 -14.18 10.46 -21.73
N VAL A 17 -15.27 10.87 -21.09
CA VAL A 17 -15.24 11.21 -19.64
C VAL A 17 -14.83 10.00 -18.81
N LEU A 18 -15.38 8.81 -19.11
CA LEU A 18 -15.00 7.59 -18.43
C LEU A 18 -13.51 7.25 -18.61
N ALA A 19 -13.00 7.37 -19.84
CA ALA A 19 -11.59 7.13 -20.13
C ALA A 19 -10.67 8.10 -19.37
N ILE A 20 -11.03 9.39 -19.29
CA ILE A 20 -10.30 10.39 -18.52
C ILE A 20 -10.35 10.03 -17.02
N ALA A 21 -11.50 9.66 -16.49
CA ALA A 21 -11.64 9.29 -15.08
C ALA A 21 -10.76 8.07 -14.73
N VAL A 22 -10.77 7.04 -15.59
CA VAL A 22 -9.91 5.85 -15.40
C VAL A 22 -8.42 6.24 -15.48
N ALA A 23 -8.03 7.08 -16.44
CA ALA A 23 -6.66 7.55 -16.56
C ALA A 23 -6.21 8.34 -15.31
N LEU A 24 -7.06 9.21 -14.78
CA LEU A 24 -6.78 9.95 -13.54
C LEU A 24 -6.66 9.03 -12.33
N MET A 25 -7.49 7.99 -12.22
CA MET A 25 -7.40 6.99 -11.16
C MET A 25 -6.08 6.22 -11.23
N LEU A 26 -5.66 5.79 -12.42
CA LEU A 26 -4.38 5.09 -12.61
C LEU A 26 -3.19 5.99 -12.29
N LEU A 27 -3.19 7.23 -12.76
CA LEU A 27 -2.14 8.20 -12.43
C LEU A 27 -2.10 8.48 -10.93
N GLY A 28 -3.25 8.70 -10.31
CA GLY A 28 -3.35 8.91 -8.85
C GLY A 28 -2.81 7.73 -8.06
N SER A 29 -3.08 6.50 -8.49
CA SER A 29 -2.55 5.30 -7.85
C SER A 29 -1.02 5.21 -7.96
N ILE A 30 -0.45 5.55 -9.12
CA ILE A 30 1.01 5.59 -9.31
C ILE A 30 1.64 6.64 -8.39
N PHE A 31 1.09 7.84 -8.34
CA PHE A 31 1.59 8.89 -7.44
C PHE A 31 1.47 8.49 -5.97
N ALA A 32 0.34 7.92 -5.57
CA ALA A 32 0.15 7.44 -4.21
C ALA A 32 1.21 6.39 -3.84
N GLN A 33 1.49 5.42 -4.72
CA GLN A 33 2.53 4.43 -4.51
C GLN A 33 3.93 5.06 -4.39
N MET A 34 4.26 6.04 -5.24
CA MET A 34 5.53 6.75 -5.16
C MET A 34 5.71 7.47 -3.81
N PHE A 35 4.69 8.17 -3.34
CA PHE A 35 4.74 8.88 -2.05
C PHE A 35 4.78 7.90 -0.88
N ASN A 36 3.93 6.88 -0.88
CA ASN A 36 3.85 5.88 0.20
C ASN A 36 5.12 5.03 0.34
N THR A 37 5.92 4.92 -0.71
CA THR A 37 7.23 4.22 -0.65
C THR A 37 8.41 5.19 -0.57
N SER A 38 8.17 6.46 -0.30
CA SER A 38 9.20 7.51 -0.31
C SER A 38 10.03 7.52 -1.61
N PHE A 39 9.34 7.56 -2.75
CA PHE A 39 9.95 7.47 -4.09
C PHE A 39 10.76 6.17 -4.27
N TYR A 40 10.20 5.05 -3.84
CA TYR A 40 10.81 3.71 -3.90
C TYR A 40 12.12 3.57 -3.11
N LYS A 41 12.38 4.46 -2.15
CA LYS A 41 13.50 4.34 -1.22
C LYS A 41 13.22 3.35 -0.08
N VAL A 42 11.95 3.06 0.18
CA VAL A 42 11.50 2.06 1.13
C VAL A 42 10.80 0.95 0.36
N LYS A 43 11.27 -0.27 0.49
CA LYS A 43 10.62 -1.45 -0.04
C LYS A 43 9.60 -1.93 0.98
N VAL A 44 8.33 -1.98 0.59
CA VAL A 44 7.25 -2.52 1.40
C VAL A 44 6.86 -3.89 0.86
N SER A 45 6.81 -4.88 1.71
CA SER A 45 6.40 -6.24 1.35
C SER A 45 5.59 -6.87 2.48
N ARG A 46 4.54 -7.61 2.11
CA ARG A 46 3.83 -8.44 3.08
C ARG A 46 4.64 -9.70 3.35
N ILE A 47 4.78 -10.02 4.62
CA ILE A 47 5.36 -11.27 5.09
C ILE A 47 4.35 -12.00 5.95
N SER A 48 4.46 -13.30 6.03
CA SER A 48 3.71 -14.13 6.96
C SER A 48 4.63 -15.21 7.51
N PHE A 49 4.35 -15.63 8.73
CA PHE A 49 5.10 -16.67 9.43
C PHE A 49 4.17 -17.44 10.37
N ASP A 50 4.39 -18.74 10.43
CA ASP A 50 3.59 -19.62 11.26
C ASP A 50 4.08 -19.59 12.70
N THR A 51 3.14 -19.67 13.63
CA THR A 51 3.36 -19.80 15.07
C THR A 51 2.62 -21.01 15.59
N ASP A 52 2.85 -21.39 16.83
CA ASP A 52 2.16 -22.52 17.46
C ASP A 52 0.63 -22.34 17.55
N THR A 53 0.14 -21.11 17.41
CA THR A 53 -1.28 -20.76 17.55
C THR A 53 -1.94 -20.29 16.27
N GLY A 54 -1.20 -20.15 15.17
CA GLY A 54 -1.73 -19.71 13.88
C GLY A 54 -0.70 -18.97 13.03
N THR A 55 -1.11 -18.46 11.91
CA THR A 55 -0.26 -17.68 10.99
C THR A 55 -0.38 -16.20 11.29
N LEU A 56 0.74 -15.54 11.58
CA LEU A 56 0.83 -14.10 11.70
C LEU A 56 1.30 -13.48 10.38
N SER A 57 0.76 -12.33 10.05
CA SER A 57 1.11 -11.55 8.88
C SER A 57 1.52 -10.13 9.28
N GLY A 58 2.24 -9.45 8.42
CA GLY A 58 2.59 -8.06 8.63
C GLY A 58 3.19 -7.43 7.40
N LEU A 59 3.35 -6.11 7.45
CA LEU A 59 4.03 -5.33 6.43
C LEU A 59 5.46 -5.03 6.88
N LEU A 60 6.41 -5.47 6.09
CA LEU A 60 7.84 -5.22 6.31
C LEU A 60 8.29 -4.04 5.45
N TYR A 61 8.82 -3.01 6.10
CA TYR A 61 9.34 -1.80 5.48
C TYR A 61 10.87 -1.84 5.58
N LEU A 62 11.52 -1.99 4.43
CA LEU A 62 12.97 -2.07 4.32
C LEU A 62 13.52 -0.81 3.65
N PRO A 63 14.36 -0.02 4.36
CA PRO A 63 15.12 1.05 3.75
C PRO A 63 16.06 0.51 2.66
N LYS A 64 16.35 1.34 1.67
CA LYS A 64 17.31 0.98 0.62
C LYS A 64 18.68 0.67 1.19
N GLY A 65 19.26 -0.44 0.78
CA GLY A 65 20.61 -0.87 1.18
C GLY A 65 20.67 -1.67 2.50
N VAL A 66 19.52 -2.00 3.08
CA VAL A 66 19.44 -2.90 4.23
C VAL A 66 19.38 -4.35 3.75
N ASP A 67 20.28 -5.17 4.26
CA ASP A 67 20.32 -6.63 4.03
C ASP A 67 21.01 -7.34 5.21
N ALA A 68 21.18 -8.65 5.09
CA ALA A 68 21.81 -9.47 6.13
C ALA A 68 23.26 -9.06 6.43
N SER A 69 23.99 -8.45 5.48
CA SER A 69 25.36 -7.96 5.66
C SER A 69 25.43 -6.54 6.21
N ASN A 70 24.31 -5.79 6.12
CA ASN A 70 24.17 -4.43 6.61
C ASN A 70 22.87 -4.28 7.43
N PRO A 71 22.81 -4.89 8.64
CA PRO A 71 21.60 -4.84 9.47
C PRO A 71 21.39 -3.45 10.08
N HIS A 72 20.12 -3.07 10.16
CA HIS A 72 19.70 -1.82 10.80
C HIS A 72 18.80 -2.08 12.00
N PRO A 73 18.69 -1.12 12.94
CA PRO A 73 17.75 -1.25 14.05
C PRO A 73 16.33 -1.50 13.55
N THR A 74 15.63 -2.41 14.22
CA THR A 74 14.28 -2.83 13.83
C THR A 74 13.25 -2.34 14.83
N ILE A 75 12.13 -1.83 14.33
CA ILE A 75 10.96 -1.43 15.10
C ILE A 75 9.82 -2.38 14.73
N VAL A 76 9.15 -2.93 15.74
CA VAL A 76 7.90 -3.66 15.55
C VAL A 76 6.76 -2.79 16.06
N THR A 77 5.73 -2.60 15.20
CA THR A 77 4.52 -1.85 15.54
C THR A 77 3.31 -2.76 15.47
N THR A 78 2.33 -2.49 16.31
CA THR A 78 1.04 -3.18 16.31
C THR A 78 -0.08 -2.16 16.26
N HIS A 79 -1.19 -2.51 15.64
CA HIS A 79 -2.37 -1.67 15.52
C HIS A 79 -3.30 -1.81 16.76
N GLY A 80 -4.28 -0.91 16.87
CA GLY A 80 -5.35 -1.00 17.85
C GLY A 80 -6.48 -1.94 17.42
N TYR A 81 -7.50 -2.06 18.28
CA TYR A 81 -8.65 -2.92 18.04
C TYR A 81 -9.40 -2.57 16.75
N LEU A 82 -9.82 -3.59 16.01
CA LEU A 82 -10.50 -3.50 14.70
C LEU A 82 -9.69 -2.79 13.59
N ASN A 83 -8.39 -2.78 13.69
CA ASN A 83 -7.49 -2.24 12.67
C ASN A 83 -6.63 -3.34 12.04
N SER A 84 -5.69 -2.94 11.18
CA SER A 84 -4.72 -3.82 10.52
C SER A 84 -3.35 -3.14 10.40
N ALA A 85 -2.36 -3.87 9.92
CA ALA A 85 -0.99 -3.37 9.73
C ALA A 85 -0.93 -2.10 8.86
N GLU A 86 -1.82 -1.95 7.90
CA GLU A 86 -1.90 -0.78 7.02
C GLU A 86 -2.15 0.54 7.76
N MET A 87 -2.76 0.50 8.94
CA MET A 87 -2.98 1.70 9.76
C MET A 87 -1.67 2.27 10.34
N GLN A 88 -0.58 1.52 10.24
CA GLN A 88 0.75 1.96 10.68
C GLN A 88 1.61 2.55 9.55
N ASP A 89 1.11 2.57 8.31
CA ASP A 89 1.85 2.95 7.10
C ASP A 89 2.60 4.28 7.26
N GLU A 90 1.92 5.34 7.68
CA GLU A 90 2.53 6.67 7.79
C GLU A 90 3.74 6.68 8.74
N THR A 91 3.57 6.08 9.92
CA THR A 91 4.65 5.98 10.91
C THR A 91 5.76 5.05 10.42
N ALA A 92 5.42 3.92 9.82
CA ALA A 92 6.37 2.94 9.34
C ALA A 92 7.24 3.49 8.19
N ILE A 93 6.65 4.19 7.23
CA ILE A 93 7.38 4.86 6.14
C ILE A 93 8.32 5.93 6.69
N GLU A 94 7.85 6.77 7.62
CA GLU A 94 8.68 7.83 8.18
C GLU A 94 9.87 7.28 8.98
N MET A 95 9.68 6.22 9.77
CA MET A 95 10.77 5.55 10.48
C MET A 95 11.74 4.87 9.51
N SER A 96 11.23 4.20 8.47
CA SER A 96 12.08 3.58 7.44
C SER A 96 12.89 4.60 6.65
N ARG A 97 12.34 5.79 6.38
CA ARG A 97 13.11 6.90 5.79
C ARG A 97 14.29 7.34 6.65
N ARG A 98 14.20 7.16 7.95
CA ARG A 98 15.25 7.45 8.93
C ARG A 98 16.24 6.29 9.13
N GLY A 99 16.07 5.21 8.38
CA GLY A 99 16.99 4.07 8.36
C GLY A 99 16.60 2.91 9.26
N TYR A 100 15.41 2.90 9.86
CA TYR A 100 14.92 1.76 10.63
C TYR A 100 14.26 0.74 9.71
N VAL A 101 14.47 -0.55 9.99
CA VAL A 101 13.58 -1.60 9.50
C VAL A 101 12.30 -1.54 10.33
N VAL A 102 11.13 -1.57 9.70
CA VAL A 102 9.87 -1.57 10.46
C VAL A 102 9.04 -2.78 10.05
N LEU A 103 8.54 -3.49 11.05
CA LEU A 103 7.54 -4.54 10.90
C LEU A 103 6.23 -4.05 11.52
N ALA A 104 5.25 -3.73 10.69
CA ALA A 104 3.89 -3.46 11.12
C ALA A 104 3.12 -4.78 11.13
N LEU A 105 2.80 -5.29 12.32
CA LEU A 105 2.23 -6.61 12.51
C LEU A 105 0.70 -6.54 12.55
N ASP A 106 0.03 -7.42 11.81
CA ASP A 106 -1.36 -7.74 12.02
C ASP A 106 -1.48 -8.59 13.31
N MET A 107 -2.26 -8.09 14.28
CA MET A 107 -2.55 -8.87 15.48
C MET A 107 -3.33 -10.13 15.13
N TYR A 108 -3.31 -11.15 15.97
CA TYR A 108 -4.07 -12.39 15.78
C TYR A 108 -5.55 -12.07 15.52
N ASP A 109 -6.18 -12.77 14.57
CA ASP A 109 -7.54 -12.55 14.11
C ASP A 109 -7.82 -11.14 13.53
N HIS A 110 -6.78 -10.41 13.12
CA HIS A 110 -6.90 -9.11 12.44
C HIS A 110 -6.11 -9.11 11.13
N GLY A 111 -6.56 -8.28 10.19
CA GLY A 111 -5.92 -8.15 8.88
C GLY A 111 -5.77 -9.48 8.15
N HIS A 112 -4.54 -9.93 7.97
CA HIS A 112 -4.19 -11.19 7.32
C HIS A 112 -3.67 -12.28 8.28
N SER A 113 -3.68 -12.03 9.59
CA SER A 113 -3.33 -13.02 10.62
C SER A 113 -4.52 -13.88 11.01
N HIS A 114 -4.35 -15.20 11.18
CA HIS A 114 -5.41 -16.16 11.51
C HIS A 114 -4.86 -17.40 12.20
#